data_5f21ca69f60d7c3bf793b8a916b809a1
#
_entry.id   5f21ca69f60d7c3bf793b8a916b809a1
#
_cell.length_a   1.000
_cell.length_b   1.000
_cell.length_c   1.000
_cell.angle_alpha   90.00
_cell.angle_beta   90.00
_cell.angle_gamma   90.00
#
_symmetry.space_group_name_H-M   'P 1'
#
loop_
_entity.id
_entity.type
_entity.pdbx_description
1 polymer ?
#
loop_
_entity_poly.entity_id
_entity_poly.type
_entity_poly.pdbx_seq_one_letter_code
_entity_poly.pdbx_strand_id
1 'polypeptide(L)'
;MSRALRCVGVLVALVLAPRAGRPQGVAGQVGIDADVIGQAIAITSLQNLAFGTVLKGVSTTVLPTAAGAGEWQVQGAKNAQVIIAFTLPAQLVNVQALPGSAMPISFTPTSARWNRATNDVTGATAFDPVAGTTGRFGPPANPYLYLWIGGTVIPAATAKPGIYTGAIIVSVVYL
;
A
#
# COMPACT_ATOMS: atom_id res chain seq x y z
N MET A 1 -42.86 -102.84 -25.02
CA MET A 1 -41.58 -102.61 -25.75
C MET A 1 -40.99 -101.27 -25.21
N SER A 2 -39.95 -101.42 -24.55
CA SER A 2 -38.91 -100.65 -23.96
C SER A 2 -38.53 -99.37 -24.70
N ARG A 3 -38.23 -98.33 -23.89
CA ARG A 3 -36.95 -97.57 -23.99
C ARG A 3 -36.83 -96.60 -22.84
N ALA A 4 -35.90 -96.90 -21.98
CA ALA A 4 -35.42 -96.00 -20.93
C ALA A 4 -34.64 -94.84 -21.53
N LEU A 5 -34.95 -93.62 -21.03
CA LEU A 5 -34.17 -92.40 -21.36
C LEU A 5 -33.46 -91.96 -20.07
N ARG A 6 -32.16 -92.14 -20.10
CA ARG A 6 -31.26 -91.71 -19.03
C ARG A 6 -31.09 -90.21 -19.12
N CYS A 7 -31.55 -89.45 -18.07
CA CYS A 7 -31.20 -88.08 -17.93
C CYS A 7 -29.83 -87.98 -17.24
N VAL A 8 -28.84 -87.53 -17.97
CA VAL A 8 -27.52 -87.12 -17.43
C VAL A 8 -27.64 -85.73 -16.84
N GLY A 9 -27.60 -85.64 -15.54
CA GLY A 9 -27.58 -84.36 -14.87
C GLY A 9 -26.17 -83.73 -14.95
N VAL A 10 -26.01 -82.63 -15.65
CA VAL A 10 -24.79 -81.79 -15.66
C VAL A 10 -24.84 -80.90 -14.45
N LEU A 11 -23.97 -81.21 -13.46
CA LEU A 11 -23.76 -80.36 -12.28
C LEU A 11 -22.85 -79.20 -12.70
N VAL A 12 -23.40 -78.00 -12.91
CA VAL A 12 -22.61 -76.78 -13.12
C VAL A 12 -22.13 -76.29 -11.77
N ALA A 13 -20.88 -76.54 -11.43
CA ALA A 13 -20.25 -75.95 -10.27
C ALA A 13 -19.92 -74.47 -10.56
N LEU A 14 -20.74 -73.56 -9.96
CA LEU A 14 -20.47 -72.13 -10.01
C LEU A 14 -19.33 -71.81 -9.05
N VAL A 15 -18.11 -71.62 -9.60
CA VAL A 15 -16.93 -71.17 -8.84
C VAL A 15 -17.09 -69.69 -8.56
N LEU A 16 -17.47 -69.34 -7.31
CA LEU A 16 -17.38 -67.99 -6.84
C LEU A 16 -15.91 -67.63 -6.64
N ALA A 17 -15.30 -66.98 -7.63
CA ALA A 17 -13.99 -66.36 -7.43
C ALA A 17 -14.14 -65.13 -6.52
N PRO A 18 -13.33 -65.02 -5.42
CA PRO A 18 -13.30 -63.81 -4.63
C PRO A 18 -12.77 -62.66 -5.47
N ARG A 19 -13.63 -61.62 -5.65
CA ARG A 19 -13.16 -60.37 -6.26
C ARG A 19 -12.20 -59.74 -5.28
N ALA A 20 -10.93 -59.77 -5.62
CA ALA A 20 -9.92 -58.95 -4.93
C ALA A 20 -10.34 -57.50 -5.02
N GLY A 21 -10.78 -56.95 -3.91
CA GLY A 21 -11.07 -55.53 -3.77
C GLY A 21 -9.80 -54.75 -4.11
N ARG A 22 -9.86 -53.95 -5.19
CA ARG A 22 -8.79 -53.00 -5.49
C ARG A 22 -8.75 -52.01 -4.35
N PRO A 23 -7.56 -51.75 -3.75
CA PRO A 23 -7.45 -50.68 -2.77
C PRO A 23 -7.82 -49.36 -3.48
N GLN A 24 -8.87 -48.74 -3.02
CA GLN A 24 -9.21 -47.37 -3.41
C GLN A 24 -8.19 -46.47 -2.73
N GLY A 25 -7.21 -45.99 -3.49
CA GLY A 25 -6.32 -44.94 -3.03
C GLY A 25 -7.11 -43.66 -2.78
N VAL A 26 -7.22 -43.24 -1.55
CA VAL A 26 -7.77 -41.92 -1.18
C VAL A 26 -6.66 -40.92 -1.46
N ALA A 27 -6.82 -40.14 -2.52
CA ALA A 27 -5.92 -39.00 -2.79
C ALA A 27 -6.35 -37.84 -1.88
N GLY A 28 -5.51 -37.47 -0.92
CA GLY A 28 -5.63 -36.26 -0.16
C GLY A 28 -4.97 -35.11 -0.92
N GLN A 29 -5.71 -33.99 -1.11
CA GLN A 29 -5.11 -32.75 -1.61
C GLN A 29 -4.55 -31.96 -0.43
N VAL A 30 -3.28 -31.55 -0.54
CA VAL A 30 -2.64 -30.60 0.38
C VAL A 30 -2.57 -29.28 -0.36
N GLY A 31 -3.22 -28.24 0.16
CA GLY A 31 -3.08 -26.87 -0.32
C GLY A 31 -1.65 -26.38 -0.02
N ILE A 32 -0.99 -25.78 -0.99
CA ILE A 32 0.31 -25.13 -0.82
C ILE A 32 0.05 -23.65 -0.93
N ASP A 33 0.12 -22.93 0.19
CA ASP A 33 0.11 -21.47 0.23
C ASP A 33 1.55 -20.99 0.33
N ALA A 34 1.99 -20.18 -0.62
CA ALA A 34 3.27 -19.51 -0.59
C ALA A 34 3.04 -18.00 -0.64
N ASP A 35 3.37 -17.29 0.42
CA ASP A 35 3.41 -15.83 0.44
C ASP A 35 4.80 -15.37 0.00
N VAL A 36 4.88 -14.79 -1.21
CA VAL A 36 6.13 -14.23 -1.73
C VAL A 36 6.24 -12.79 -1.27
N ILE A 37 6.93 -12.57 -0.16
CA ILE A 37 7.26 -11.22 0.31
C ILE A 37 8.19 -10.57 -0.71
N GLY A 38 7.74 -9.47 -1.34
CA GLY A 38 8.57 -8.62 -2.19
C GLY A 38 9.72 -7.98 -1.42
N GLN A 39 10.61 -7.28 -2.12
CA GLN A 39 11.67 -6.49 -1.50
C GLN A 39 11.07 -5.56 -0.43
N ALA A 40 11.71 -5.47 0.74
CA ALA A 40 11.28 -4.56 1.80
C ALA A 40 11.19 -3.11 1.28
N ILE A 41 10.14 -2.38 1.68
CA ILE A 41 10.00 -0.96 1.36
C ILE A 41 10.86 -0.16 2.34
N ALA A 42 11.71 0.72 1.79
CA ALA A 42 12.48 1.69 2.56
C ALA A 42 12.02 3.11 2.21
N ILE A 43 11.67 3.90 3.22
CA ILE A 43 11.24 5.30 3.05
C ILE A 43 12.30 6.22 3.65
N THR A 44 12.79 7.16 2.85
CA THR A 44 13.78 8.17 3.26
C THR A 44 13.17 9.55 3.06
N SER A 45 13.14 10.37 4.12
CA SER A 45 12.79 11.79 4.00
C SER A 45 13.97 12.54 3.39
N LEU A 46 13.73 13.24 2.29
CA LEU A 46 14.75 14.08 1.63
C LEU A 46 14.63 15.54 2.07
N GLN A 47 13.40 16.02 2.27
CA GLN A 47 13.13 17.39 2.66
C GLN A 47 11.89 17.52 3.52
N ASN A 48 11.94 18.40 4.53
CA ASN A 48 10.78 18.75 5.34
C ASN A 48 9.90 19.77 4.62
N LEU A 49 8.57 19.71 4.84
CA LEU A 49 7.65 20.78 4.42
C LEU A 49 7.93 22.02 5.26
N ALA A 50 8.38 23.11 4.61
CA ALA A 50 8.83 24.34 5.25
C ALA A 50 8.04 25.55 4.73
N PHE A 51 7.29 26.22 5.59
CA PHE A 51 6.53 27.43 5.25
C PHE A 51 7.36 28.71 5.39
N GLY A 52 8.57 28.61 5.96
CA GLY A 52 9.40 29.79 6.23
C GLY A 52 8.77 30.70 7.31
N THR A 53 9.03 31.99 7.19
CA THR A 53 8.41 32.98 8.08
C THR A 53 7.01 33.33 7.62
N VAL A 54 6.02 33.10 8.50
CA VAL A 54 4.61 33.37 8.24
C VAL A 54 4.12 34.56 9.08
N LEU A 55 3.26 35.38 8.51
CA LEU A 55 2.69 36.54 9.20
C LEU A 55 1.36 36.19 9.87
N LYS A 56 1.11 36.77 11.05
CA LYS A 56 -0.17 36.62 11.75
C LYS A 56 -1.34 37.09 10.90
N GLY A 57 -2.41 36.30 10.88
CA GLY A 57 -3.61 36.61 10.11
C GLY A 57 -3.46 36.43 8.59
N VAL A 58 -2.30 35.99 8.09
CA VAL A 58 -2.05 35.81 6.66
C VAL A 58 -1.79 34.33 6.37
N SER A 59 -2.63 33.71 5.57
CA SER A 59 -2.40 32.32 5.14
C SER A 59 -1.19 32.24 4.21
N THR A 60 -0.41 31.20 4.39
CA THR A 60 0.79 30.94 3.55
C THR A 60 0.69 29.53 2.96
N THR A 61 0.83 29.44 1.65
CA THR A 61 0.75 28.18 0.91
C THR A 61 2.11 27.79 0.35
N VAL A 62 2.51 26.54 0.53
CA VAL A 62 3.62 25.90 -0.16
C VAL A 62 3.02 24.86 -1.12
N LEU A 63 3.26 25.04 -2.40
CA LEU A 63 2.84 24.06 -3.42
C LEU A 63 3.77 22.84 -3.39
N PRO A 64 3.32 21.64 -3.80
CA PRO A 64 4.19 20.47 -3.88
C PRO A 64 5.33 20.63 -4.90
N THR A 65 5.26 21.62 -5.80
CA THR A 65 6.30 21.97 -6.76
C THR A 65 7.26 23.07 -6.25
N ALA A 66 7.02 23.63 -5.08
CA ALA A 66 7.85 24.70 -4.52
C ALA A 66 9.08 24.11 -3.81
N ALA A 67 10.14 24.91 -3.71
CA ALA A 67 11.37 24.52 -3.01
C ALA A 67 11.17 24.19 -1.51
N GLY A 68 10.09 24.67 -0.90
CA GLY A 68 9.73 24.36 0.48
C GLY A 68 8.85 23.12 0.66
N ALA A 69 8.51 22.36 -0.39
CA ALA A 69 7.69 21.17 -0.32
C ALA A 69 8.36 20.06 0.49
N GLY A 70 7.57 19.28 1.22
CA GLY A 70 8.06 18.03 1.84
C GLY A 70 8.33 17.00 0.76
N GLU A 71 9.44 16.24 0.91
CA GLU A 71 9.86 15.27 -0.11
C GLU A 71 10.33 13.97 0.52
N TRP A 72 9.94 12.85 -0.08
CA TRP A 72 10.40 11.50 0.28
C TRP A 72 10.83 10.73 -0.96
N GLN A 73 11.86 9.90 -0.75
CA GLN A 73 12.24 8.83 -1.66
C GLN A 73 11.85 7.49 -1.05
N VAL A 74 11.15 6.67 -1.80
CA VAL A 74 10.74 5.33 -1.42
C VAL A 74 11.38 4.33 -2.35
N GLN A 75 12.07 3.33 -1.79
CA GLN A 75 12.67 2.23 -2.53
C GLN A 75 11.88 0.96 -2.27
N GLY A 76 11.64 0.16 -3.31
CA GLY A 76 10.89 -1.09 -3.19
C GLY A 76 11.10 -2.01 -4.39
N ALA A 77 10.22 -3.01 -4.51
CA ALA A 77 10.30 -3.97 -5.61
C ALA A 77 10.00 -3.29 -6.96
N LYS A 78 10.87 -3.53 -7.93
CA LYS A 78 10.77 -3.01 -9.30
C LYS A 78 9.38 -3.24 -9.90
N ASN A 79 8.79 -2.19 -10.48
CA ASN A 79 7.49 -2.24 -11.14
C ASN A 79 6.30 -2.68 -10.27
N ALA A 80 6.48 -2.89 -8.96
CA ALA A 80 5.39 -3.28 -8.07
C ALA A 80 4.41 -2.12 -7.86
N GLN A 81 3.13 -2.45 -7.76
CA GLN A 81 2.08 -1.51 -7.40
C GLN A 81 2.02 -1.36 -5.88
N VAL A 82 1.70 -0.15 -5.43
CA VAL A 82 1.60 0.21 -4.01
C VAL A 82 0.44 1.14 -3.74
N ILE A 83 -0.06 1.08 -2.52
CA ILE A 83 -0.94 2.09 -1.94
C ILE A 83 -0.08 3.12 -1.23
N ILE A 84 -0.33 4.39 -1.47
CA ILE A 84 0.33 5.53 -0.84
C ILE A 84 -0.69 6.25 0.01
N ALA A 85 -0.43 6.41 1.30
CA ALA A 85 -1.29 7.12 2.23
C ALA A 85 -0.47 8.06 3.11
N PHE A 86 -1.10 9.15 3.55
CA PHE A 86 -0.54 10.10 4.50
C PHE A 86 -1.38 10.18 5.77
N THR A 87 -0.72 10.23 6.91
CA THR A 87 -1.34 10.72 8.14
C THR A 87 -0.94 12.18 8.31
N LEU A 88 -1.93 13.06 8.24
CA LEU A 88 -1.76 14.50 8.18
C LEU A 88 -2.13 15.16 9.50
N PRO A 89 -1.35 16.14 10.00
CA PRO A 89 -1.73 16.90 11.17
C PRO A 89 -2.84 17.90 10.83
N ALA A 90 -3.80 18.09 11.72
CA ALA A 90 -4.82 19.15 11.59
C ALA A 90 -4.26 20.53 11.95
N GLN A 91 -3.17 20.58 12.71
CA GLN A 91 -2.54 21.82 13.18
C GLN A 91 -1.05 21.62 13.47
N LEU A 92 -0.30 22.70 13.37
CA LEU A 92 1.05 22.81 13.90
C LEU A 92 0.99 23.31 15.32
N VAL A 93 1.91 22.84 16.17
CA VAL A 93 1.99 23.19 17.58
C VAL A 93 3.25 24.02 17.83
N ASN A 94 3.13 25.06 18.63
CA ASN A 94 4.28 25.86 19.06
C ASN A 94 5.20 25.03 19.95
N VAL A 95 6.50 25.02 19.65
CA VAL A 95 7.48 24.21 20.40
C VAL A 95 7.59 24.59 21.88
N GLN A 96 7.18 25.81 22.26
CA GLN A 96 7.14 26.26 23.65
C GLN A 96 5.83 25.88 24.36
N ALA A 97 4.92 25.17 23.68
CA ALA A 97 3.63 24.74 24.20
C ALA A 97 2.78 25.86 24.85
N LEU A 98 2.87 27.09 24.34
CA LEU A 98 2.13 28.22 24.86
C LEU A 98 0.62 28.03 24.68
N PRO A 99 -0.21 28.33 25.68
CA PRO A 99 -1.67 28.20 25.53
C PRO A 99 -2.21 29.02 24.36
N GLY A 100 -3.12 28.40 23.55
CA GLY A 100 -3.71 29.05 22.38
C GLY A 100 -2.75 29.26 21.21
N SER A 101 -1.65 28.50 21.14
CA SER A 101 -0.63 28.60 20.10
C SER A 101 -0.71 27.45 19.08
N ALA A 102 -1.89 27.03 18.67
CA ALA A 102 -2.07 26.12 17.56
C ALA A 102 -2.20 26.90 16.24
N MET A 103 -1.62 26.39 15.17
CA MET A 103 -1.72 26.96 13.82
C MET A 103 -2.37 25.93 12.90
N PRO A 104 -3.60 26.13 12.45
CA PRO A 104 -4.24 25.20 11.53
C PRO A 104 -3.44 25.03 10.24
N ILE A 105 -3.41 23.81 9.74
CA ILE A 105 -2.86 23.47 8.43
C ILE A 105 -3.94 22.75 7.63
N SER A 106 -4.01 23.01 6.35
CA SER A 106 -4.95 22.38 5.43
C SER A 106 -4.24 21.84 4.18
N PHE A 107 -4.85 20.81 3.60
CA PHE A 107 -4.39 20.17 2.38
C PHE A 107 -5.54 20.11 1.39
N THR A 108 -5.25 20.39 0.13
CA THR A 108 -6.21 20.33 -0.97
C THR A 108 -6.07 19.00 -1.73
N PRO A 109 -7.04 18.62 -2.58
CA PRO A 109 -6.94 17.42 -3.40
C PRO A 109 -5.74 17.34 -4.36
N THR A 110 -4.99 18.42 -4.50
CA THR A 110 -3.77 18.49 -5.34
C THR A 110 -2.52 18.82 -4.55
N SER A 111 -2.60 18.78 -3.21
CA SER A 111 -1.47 19.10 -2.32
C SER A 111 -0.38 18.03 -2.28
N ALA A 112 -0.59 16.86 -2.88
CA ALA A 112 0.43 15.84 -2.99
C ALA A 112 0.69 15.44 -4.44
N ARG A 113 1.91 14.96 -4.69
CA ARG A 113 2.33 14.44 -6.00
C ARG A 113 3.21 13.20 -5.81
N TRP A 114 3.20 12.32 -6.81
CA TRP A 114 4.13 11.21 -6.88
C TRP A 114 4.69 11.03 -8.29
N ASN A 115 5.94 10.56 -8.38
CA ASN A 115 6.56 10.17 -9.63
C ASN A 115 7.35 8.87 -9.43
N ARG A 116 7.39 8.05 -10.48
CA ARG A 116 8.18 6.81 -10.49
C ARG A 116 9.53 7.06 -11.14
N ALA A 117 10.56 6.45 -10.60
CA ALA A 117 11.91 6.41 -11.16
C ALA A 117 12.70 7.73 -11.13
N THR A 118 12.06 8.88 -11.31
CA THR A 118 12.74 10.16 -11.42
C THR A 118 12.32 11.12 -10.31
N ASN A 119 13.29 11.82 -9.72
CA ASN A 119 13.04 12.93 -8.81
C ASN A 119 12.71 14.19 -9.63
N ASP A 120 11.55 14.18 -10.27
CA ASP A 120 11.05 15.30 -11.08
C ASP A 120 9.58 15.56 -10.73
N VAL A 121 9.35 16.60 -9.96
CA VAL A 121 8.02 17.01 -9.51
C VAL A 121 7.17 17.61 -10.64
N THR A 122 7.78 18.13 -11.72
CA THR A 122 7.05 18.73 -12.85
C THR A 122 6.25 17.67 -13.60
N GLY A 123 6.82 16.49 -13.82
CA GLY A 123 6.18 15.34 -14.45
C GLY A 123 5.35 14.47 -13.49
N ALA A 124 5.24 14.86 -12.23
CA ALA A 124 4.60 14.05 -11.20
C ALA A 124 3.06 14.11 -11.26
N THR A 125 2.42 12.98 -10.96
CA THR A 125 0.97 12.85 -10.87
C THR A 125 0.46 13.46 -9.57
N ALA A 126 -0.49 14.39 -9.66
CA ALA A 126 -1.14 14.99 -8.49
C ALA A 126 -2.18 14.03 -7.89
N PHE A 127 -2.34 14.07 -6.57
CA PHE A 127 -3.39 13.33 -5.86
C PHE A 127 -3.76 13.99 -4.53
N ASP A 128 -4.92 13.58 -4.00
CA ASP A 128 -5.40 14.02 -2.70
C ASP A 128 -4.67 13.29 -1.56
N PRO A 129 -3.87 13.98 -0.75
CA PRO A 129 -3.15 13.34 0.34
C PRO A 129 -4.08 12.82 1.46
N VAL A 130 -5.32 13.29 1.55
CA VAL A 130 -6.32 12.79 2.51
C VAL A 130 -6.90 11.46 2.07
N ALA A 131 -7.19 11.32 0.76
CA ALA A 131 -7.74 10.09 0.20
C ALA A 131 -6.67 9.03 -0.07
N GLY A 132 -5.42 9.43 -0.27
CA GLY A 132 -4.35 8.56 -0.74
C GLY A 132 -4.47 8.23 -2.23
N THR A 133 -3.59 7.37 -2.72
CA THR A 133 -3.60 6.94 -4.13
C THR A 133 -2.89 5.61 -4.31
N THR A 134 -3.07 5.01 -5.49
CA THR A 134 -2.21 3.91 -5.94
C THR A 134 -1.05 4.46 -6.76
N GLY A 135 0.13 3.97 -6.47
CA GLY A 135 1.35 4.31 -7.20
C GLY A 135 2.05 3.08 -7.73
N ARG A 136 3.21 3.29 -8.32
CA ARG A 136 4.04 2.20 -8.83
C ARG A 136 5.52 2.56 -8.71
N PHE A 137 6.34 1.60 -8.27
CA PHE A 137 7.78 1.75 -8.30
C PHE A 137 8.34 1.82 -9.72
N GLY A 138 9.51 2.42 -9.84
CA GLY A 138 10.24 2.52 -11.09
C GLY A 138 10.71 1.17 -11.65
N PRO A 139 11.30 1.19 -12.86
CA PRO A 139 11.84 0.01 -13.53
C PRO A 139 13.08 -0.54 -12.80
N PRO A 140 13.61 -1.73 -13.21
CA PRO A 140 14.75 -2.36 -12.56
C PRO A 140 16.00 -1.46 -12.42
N ALA A 141 16.22 -0.56 -13.37
CA ALA A 141 17.36 0.36 -13.34
C ALA A 141 17.21 1.48 -12.29
N ASN A 142 15.97 1.79 -11.90
CA ASN A 142 15.66 2.83 -10.91
C ASN A 142 14.36 2.51 -10.17
N PRO A 143 14.36 1.58 -9.19
CA PRO A 143 13.17 1.11 -8.50
C PRO A 143 12.71 2.06 -7.39
N TYR A 144 12.71 3.36 -7.67
CA TYR A 144 12.28 4.37 -6.72
C TYR A 144 10.88 4.90 -7.04
N LEU A 145 10.28 5.46 -6.01
CA LEU A 145 9.08 6.26 -6.04
C LEU A 145 9.36 7.53 -5.25
N TYR A 146 9.07 8.68 -5.81
CA TYR A 146 9.25 9.98 -5.19
C TYR A 146 7.90 10.58 -4.86
N LEU A 147 7.80 11.18 -3.68
CA LEU A 147 6.59 11.78 -3.14
C LEU A 147 6.88 13.22 -2.73
N TRP A 148 5.96 14.13 -3.06
CA TRP A 148 6.01 15.53 -2.64
C TRP A 148 4.70 15.91 -1.99
N ILE A 149 4.77 16.79 -1.00
CA ILE A 149 3.60 17.36 -0.35
C ILE A 149 3.78 18.85 -0.09
N GLY A 150 2.75 19.61 -0.40
CA GLY A 150 2.57 20.99 0.01
C GLY A 150 1.43 21.12 1.00
N GLY A 151 1.07 22.34 1.34
CA GLY A 151 -0.04 22.63 2.24
C GLY A 151 -0.23 24.13 2.46
N THR A 152 -1.23 24.47 3.23
CA THR A 152 -1.53 25.87 3.60
C THR A 152 -1.65 25.99 5.11
N VAL A 153 -0.85 26.87 5.71
CA VAL A 153 -1.00 27.24 7.12
C VAL A 153 -1.82 28.52 7.25
N ILE A 154 -2.62 28.58 8.31
CA ILE A 154 -3.59 29.66 8.55
C ILE A 154 -3.35 30.23 9.95
N PRO A 155 -2.32 31.09 10.13
CA PRO A 155 -2.05 31.70 11.44
C PRO A 155 -3.19 32.62 11.86
N ALA A 156 -3.71 32.47 13.07
CA ALA A 156 -4.68 33.41 13.62
C ALA A 156 -4.04 34.80 13.79
N ALA A 157 -4.82 35.88 13.75
CA ALA A 157 -4.35 37.23 14.04
C ALA A 157 -3.76 37.33 15.47
N THR A 158 -4.22 36.49 16.38
CA THR A 158 -3.75 36.36 17.77
C THR A 158 -2.65 35.32 17.98
N ALA A 159 -2.15 34.70 16.89
CA ALA A 159 -1.12 33.67 16.98
C ALA A 159 0.10 34.18 17.76
N LYS A 160 0.64 33.34 18.64
CA LYS A 160 1.84 33.67 19.40
C LYS A 160 3.08 33.58 18.50
N PRO A 161 4.06 34.47 18.66
CA PRO A 161 5.36 34.32 18.01
C PRO A 161 6.03 33.03 18.45
N GLY A 162 6.80 32.43 17.57
CA GLY A 162 7.57 31.21 17.90
C GLY A 162 7.67 30.24 16.73
N ILE A 163 8.29 29.11 16.99
CA ILE A 163 8.45 28.01 16.03
C ILE A 163 7.26 27.07 16.19
N TYR A 164 6.64 26.72 15.07
CA TYR A 164 5.53 25.78 15.01
C TYR A 164 5.94 24.54 14.24
N THR A 165 5.63 23.37 14.77
CA THR A 165 5.98 22.07 14.17
C THR A 165 4.77 21.14 14.13
N GLY A 166 4.82 20.18 13.19
CA GLY A 166 3.87 19.09 13.06
C GLY A 166 4.54 17.93 12.34
N ALA A 167 3.96 16.75 12.41
CA ALA A 167 4.48 15.57 11.75
C ALA A 167 3.51 15.12 10.64
N ILE A 168 4.07 14.79 9.48
CA ILE A 168 3.39 14.08 8.39
C ILE A 168 4.00 12.69 8.33
N ILE A 169 3.16 11.65 8.40
CA ILE A 169 3.60 10.27 8.31
C ILE A 169 3.20 9.73 6.95
N VAL A 170 4.18 9.16 6.23
CA VAL A 170 3.96 8.48 4.95
C VAL A 170 3.87 6.99 5.21
N SER A 171 2.86 6.36 4.63
CA SER A 171 2.69 4.90 4.59
C SER A 171 2.64 4.44 3.15
N VAL A 172 3.47 3.45 2.81
CA VAL A 172 3.51 2.82 1.48
C VAL A 172 3.45 1.32 1.67
N VAL A 173 2.47 0.67 1.04
CA VAL A 173 2.23 -0.78 1.17
C VAL A 173 2.08 -1.39 -0.21
N TYR A 174 2.62 -2.59 -0.43
CA TYR A 174 2.36 -3.34 -1.66
C TYR A 174 0.88 -3.67 -1.82
N LEU A 175 0.43 -3.70 -3.07
CA LEU A 175 -0.95 -4.03 -3.46
C LEU A 175 -1.04 -5.53 -3.75
#